data_bb41302868e14aa16b886dea2191c8b1
#
_entry.id   bb41302868e14aa16b886dea2191c8b1
#
_cell.length_a   1.000
_cell.length_b   1.000
_cell.length_c   1.000
_cell.angle_alpha   90.00
_cell.angle_beta   90.00
_cell.angle_gamma   90.00
#
_symmetry.space_group_name_H-M   'P 1'
#
loop_
_entity.id
_entity.type
_entity.pdbx_description
1 polymer ?
#
loop_
_entity_poly.entity_id
_entity_poly.type
_entity_poly.pdbx_seq_one_letter_code
_entity_poly.pdbx_strand_id
1 'polypeptide(L)'
;MNGVTAEKDNLQEVPMEMLDIWMDSFRKNGLYYIPDIEEEQGQPYYETLKMQDITRLLAVPLNSDVKIIGFLGVDNPRLHYEDHTLLSSIQYFLTDSLKAKERKARLQYMSYRDMLTTLYNRNRYIQVLEGMKAKTVIKTGVAYIDINGLKRVNDLYGHEAGDRLIINTARSMLAILPENAYRVGGDEFVLICFDMDEKIFRSKVRDICDSIAAKRISVSVGVVWEESSSELETMLRRADDLMYAEKKKYYEKHGTM
;
A
#
# COMPACT_ATOMS: atom_id res chain seq x y z
N MET A 1 7.66 20.24 -36.54
CA MET A 1 6.88 19.17 -35.91
C MET A 1 5.58 19.82 -35.46
N ASN A 2 4.47 19.51 -36.10
CA ASN A 2 3.16 19.97 -35.61
C ASN A 2 2.88 19.19 -34.34
N GLY A 3 2.77 19.88 -33.22
CA GLY A 3 2.52 19.25 -31.93
C GLY A 3 1.15 18.56 -31.93
N VAL A 4 1.14 17.30 -31.58
CA VAL A 4 -0.08 16.56 -31.28
C VAL A 4 -0.59 17.09 -29.94
N THR A 5 -1.83 17.56 -29.90
CA THR A 5 -2.49 18.00 -28.65
C THR A 5 -2.72 16.77 -27.78
N ALA A 6 -2.38 16.83 -26.50
CA ALA A 6 -2.63 15.73 -25.60
C ALA A 6 -4.13 15.69 -25.24
N GLU A 7 -4.82 14.60 -25.62
CA GLU A 7 -6.25 14.40 -25.40
C GLU A 7 -6.56 13.70 -24.05
N LYS A 8 -5.66 13.84 -23.08
CA LYS A 8 -5.73 13.14 -21.79
C LYS A 8 -7.05 13.36 -21.04
N ASP A 9 -7.64 14.55 -21.18
CA ASP A 9 -8.84 14.91 -20.45
C ASP A 9 -10.15 14.46 -21.14
N ASN A 10 -10.07 14.08 -22.42
CA ASN A 10 -11.23 13.68 -23.23
C ASN A 10 -11.53 12.18 -23.20
N LEU A 11 -10.60 11.35 -22.69
CA LEU A 11 -10.71 9.87 -22.64
C LEU A 11 -10.71 9.31 -21.22
N GLN A 12 -11.05 10.11 -20.21
CA GLN A 12 -11.18 9.63 -18.85
C GLN A 12 -12.53 8.94 -18.65
N GLU A 13 -12.51 7.78 -17.96
CA GLU A 13 -13.72 7.04 -17.58
C GLU A 13 -14.59 6.52 -18.76
N VAL A 14 -13.93 6.11 -19.85
CA VAL A 14 -14.63 5.45 -20.97
C VAL A 14 -15.26 4.14 -20.46
N PRO A 15 -16.59 3.93 -20.64
CA PRO A 15 -17.25 2.69 -20.23
C PRO A 15 -16.62 1.48 -20.89
N MET A 16 -16.32 0.41 -20.13
CA MET A 16 -15.71 -0.80 -20.65
C MET A 16 -16.55 -1.48 -21.73
N GLU A 17 -17.87 -1.33 -21.68
CA GLU A 17 -18.83 -1.85 -22.67
C GLU A 17 -18.56 -1.32 -24.08
N MET A 18 -18.01 -0.11 -24.19
CA MET A 18 -17.60 0.45 -25.49
C MET A 18 -16.42 -0.28 -26.13
N LEU A 19 -15.67 -1.06 -25.34
CA LEU A 19 -14.45 -1.76 -25.76
C LEU A 19 -14.63 -3.28 -25.89
N ASP A 20 -15.83 -3.81 -25.71
CA ASP A 20 -16.07 -5.28 -25.73
C ASP A 20 -15.61 -5.93 -27.04
N ILE A 21 -15.87 -5.31 -28.17
CA ILE A 21 -15.43 -5.79 -29.49
C ILE A 21 -13.90 -5.80 -29.59
N TRP A 22 -13.25 -4.75 -29.03
CA TRP A 22 -11.79 -4.67 -28.99
C TRP A 22 -11.21 -5.77 -28.12
N MET A 23 -11.83 -6.04 -26.97
CA MET A 23 -11.40 -7.11 -26.06
C MET A 23 -11.48 -8.49 -26.70
N ASP A 24 -12.50 -8.75 -27.51
CA ASP A 24 -12.64 -10.00 -28.26
C ASP A 24 -11.58 -10.12 -29.37
N SER A 25 -11.30 -9.05 -30.09
CA SER A 25 -10.23 -9.03 -31.08
C SER A 25 -8.85 -9.18 -30.42
N PHE A 26 -8.60 -8.52 -29.31
CA PHE A 26 -7.37 -8.68 -28.54
C PHE A 26 -7.12 -10.12 -28.10
N ARG A 27 -8.18 -10.84 -27.68
CA ARG A 27 -8.09 -12.27 -27.29
C ARG A 27 -7.85 -13.19 -28.48
N LYS A 28 -8.45 -12.90 -29.65
CA LYS A 28 -8.39 -13.76 -30.84
C LYS A 28 -7.15 -13.48 -31.70
N ASN A 29 -6.86 -12.21 -31.92
CA ASN A 29 -5.90 -11.75 -32.91
C ASN A 29 -4.65 -11.09 -32.32
N GLY A 30 -4.66 -10.77 -31.01
CA GLY A 30 -3.59 -10.02 -30.34
C GLY A 30 -3.54 -8.54 -30.70
N LEU A 31 -4.47 -8.05 -31.52
CA LEU A 31 -4.57 -6.65 -31.93
C LEU A 31 -6.02 -6.30 -32.28
N TYR A 32 -6.30 -5.01 -32.37
CA TYR A 32 -7.49 -4.46 -32.99
C TYR A 32 -7.09 -3.42 -34.04
N TYR A 33 -7.66 -3.51 -35.25
CA TYR A 33 -7.33 -2.62 -36.35
C TYR A 33 -8.59 -2.10 -37.01
N ILE A 34 -8.69 -0.80 -37.15
CA ILE A 34 -9.74 -0.08 -37.89
C ILE A 34 -9.07 0.55 -39.13
N PRO A 35 -9.27 0.01 -40.32
CA PRO A 35 -8.73 0.57 -41.56
C PRO A 35 -9.40 1.88 -41.98
N ASP A 36 -10.72 1.99 -41.72
CA ASP A 36 -11.51 3.18 -41.98
C ASP A 36 -12.62 3.27 -40.93
N ILE A 37 -12.65 4.38 -40.17
CA ILE A 37 -13.66 4.59 -39.13
C ILE A 37 -15.10 4.66 -39.70
N GLU A 38 -15.25 5.08 -40.94
CA GLU A 38 -16.58 5.17 -41.57
C GLU A 38 -17.25 3.81 -41.76
N GLU A 39 -16.48 2.70 -41.74
CA GLU A 39 -17.02 1.34 -41.77
C GLU A 39 -17.56 0.90 -40.39
N GLU A 40 -17.21 1.65 -39.32
CA GLU A 40 -17.58 1.34 -37.93
C GLU A 40 -18.82 2.12 -37.45
N GLN A 41 -19.60 2.70 -38.36
CA GLN A 41 -20.82 3.42 -38.00
C GLN A 41 -21.81 2.51 -37.25
N GLY A 42 -22.30 3.05 -36.09
CA GLY A 42 -23.18 2.29 -35.20
C GLY A 42 -22.47 1.52 -34.08
N GLN A 43 -21.14 1.50 -34.08
CA GLN A 43 -20.37 0.97 -32.94
C GLN A 43 -20.35 1.98 -31.80
N PRO A 44 -20.34 1.53 -30.53
CA PRO A 44 -20.40 2.41 -29.36
C PRO A 44 -19.27 3.44 -29.29
N TYR A 45 -18.10 3.14 -29.85
CA TYR A 45 -16.91 4.01 -29.85
C TYR A 45 -16.81 4.94 -31.06
N TYR A 46 -17.66 4.79 -32.08
CA TYR A 46 -17.57 5.53 -33.35
C TYR A 46 -17.53 7.03 -33.16
N GLU A 47 -18.53 7.61 -32.47
CA GLU A 47 -18.61 9.05 -32.24
C GLU A 47 -17.40 9.57 -31.43
N THR A 48 -16.93 8.80 -30.46
CA THR A 48 -15.76 9.15 -29.65
C THR A 48 -14.48 9.24 -30.47
N LEU A 49 -14.23 8.27 -31.36
CA LEU A 49 -13.07 8.28 -32.25
C LEU A 49 -13.18 9.38 -33.30
N LYS A 50 -14.37 9.62 -33.83
CA LYS A 50 -14.63 10.66 -34.83
C LYS A 50 -14.44 12.07 -34.27
N MET A 51 -14.84 12.33 -33.04
CA MET A 51 -14.60 13.61 -32.37
C MET A 51 -13.11 13.92 -32.18
N GLN A 52 -12.26 12.90 -32.21
CA GLN A 52 -10.80 13.02 -32.09
C GLN A 52 -10.09 13.04 -33.46
N ASP A 53 -10.82 13.19 -34.56
CA ASP A 53 -10.30 13.13 -35.93
C ASP A 53 -9.55 11.82 -36.26
N ILE A 54 -9.93 10.71 -35.59
CA ILE A 54 -9.36 9.39 -35.85
C ILE A 54 -10.09 8.78 -37.05
N THR A 55 -9.36 8.57 -38.13
CA THR A 55 -9.85 7.90 -39.32
C THR A 55 -9.40 6.46 -39.41
N ARG A 56 -8.29 6.12 -38.76
CA ARG A 56 -7.70 4.79 -38.68
C ARG A 56 -7.15 4.54 -37.29
N LEU A 57 -7.20 3.32 -36.81
CA LEU A 57 -6.67 2.95 -35.51
C LEU A 57 -6.01 1.58 -35.58
N LEU A 58 -4.83 1.48 -34.99
CA LEU A 58 -4.19 0.21 -34.70
C LEU A 58 -3.93 0.14 -33.18
N ALA A 59 -4.47 -0.85 -32.50
CA ALA A 59 -4.31 -1.03 -31.08
C ALA A 59 -3.84 -2.44 -30.72
N VAL A 60 -3.01 -2.54 -29.66
CA VAL A 60 -2.56 -3.80 -29.06
C VAL A 60 -2.82 -3.80 -27.56
N PRO A 61 -3.16 -4.95 -26.95
CA PRO A 61 -3.50 -5.01 -25.54
C PRO A 61 -2.25 -4.90 -24.64
N LEU A 62 -2.38 -4.28 -23.49
CA LEU A 62 -1.40 -4.38 -22.40
C LEU A 62 -1.89 -5.45 -21.42
N ASN A 63 -1.09 -6.50 -21.24
CA ASN A 63 -1.46 -7.68 -20.46
C ASN A 63 -0.73 -7.73 -19.12
N SER A 64 -1.45 -7.98 -18.02
CA SER A 64 -0.89 -8.47 -16.76
C SER A 64 -1.28 -9.94 -16.64
N ASP A 65 -0.30 -10.81 -16.53
CA ASP A 65 -0.37 -12.28 -16.47
C ASP A 65 -1.60 -12.96 -17.14
N VAL A 66 -2.81 -12.68 -16.70
CA VAL A 66 -4.06 -13.31 -17.21
C VAL A 66 -5.09 -12.27 -17.68
N LYS A 67 -4.87 -10.99 -17.40
CA LYS A 67 -5.87 -9.94 -17.60
C LYS A 67 -5.32 -8.83 -18.50
N ILE A 68 -6.15 -8.40 -19.45
CA ILE A 68 -5.92 -7.16 -20.19
C ILE A 68 -6.15 -6.00 -19.22
N ILE A 69 -5.11 -5.14 -19.02
CA ILE A 69 -5.13 -4.00 -18.11
C ILE A 69 -5.25 -2.66 -18.83
N GLY A 70 -5.15 -2.68 -20.15
CA GLY A 70 -5.23 -1.51 -21.01
C GLY A 70 -4.85 -1.87 -22.44
N PHE A 71 -4.66 -0.87 -23.25
CA PHE A 71 -4.18 -1.03 -24.62
C PHE A 71 -3.25 0.12 -25.00
N LEU A 72 -2.45 -0.10 -26.03
CA LEU A 72 -1.61 0.91 -26.68
C LEU A 72 -2.15 1.06 -28.12
N GLY A 73 -2.53 2.29 -28.49
CA GLY A 73 -3.04 2.62 -29.80
C GLY A 73 -2.13 3.57 -30.57
N VAL A 74 -2.24 3.52 -31.90
CA VAL A 74 -1.70 4.52 -32.82
C VAL A 74 -2.83 5.00 -33.70
N ASP A 75 -3.08 6.30 -33.63
CA ASP A 75 -4.11 6.98 -34.39
C ASP A 75 -3.56 7.45 -35.72
N ASN A 76 -4.35 7.27 -36.79
CA ASN A 76 -4.04 7.73 -38.14
C ASN A 76 -2.62 7.35 -38.62
N PRO A 77 -2.19 6.06 -38.50
CA PRO A 77 -0.88 5.65 -38.96
C PRO A 77 -0.72 5.95 -40.45
N ARG A 78 0.38 6.64 -40.83
CA ARG A 78 0.63 7.08 -42.20
C ARG A 78 1.42 6.03 -43.00
N LEU A 79 2.27 5.26 -42.32
CA LEU A 79 3.13 4.23 -42.89
C LEU A 79 3.03 2.96 -42.03
N HIS A 80 3.21 1.81 -42.67
CA HIS A 80 3.26 0.50 -42.00
C HIS A 80 2.04 0.18 -41.14
N TYR A 81 0.84 0.63 -41.54
CA TYR A 81 -0.39 0.41 -40.81
C TYR A 81 -0.82 -1.07 -40.77
N GLU A 82 -0.27 -1.91 -41.65
CA GLU A 82 -0.43 -3.37 -41.62
C GLU A 82 0.66 -4.08 -40.80
N ASP A 83 1.75 -3.39 -40.47
CA ASP A 83 2.88 -3.93 -39.71
C ASP A 83 2.81 -3.47 -38.25
N HIS A 84 2.30 -4.34 -37.38
CA HIS A 84 2.19 -4.10 -35.97
C HIS A 84 3.46 -4.45 -35.15
N THR A 85 4.56 -4.83 -35.82
CA THR A 85 5.79 -5.32 -35.16
C THR A 85 6.37 -4.31 -34.19
N LEU A 86 6.43 -3.03 -34.59
CA LEU A 86 6.93 -1.96 -33.73
C LEU A 86 6.02 -1.77 -32.51
N LEU A 87 4.69 -1.72 -32.73
CA LEU A 87 3.71 -1.53 -31.67
C LEU A 87 3.72 -2.71 -30.70
N SER A 88 3.84 -3.93 -31.21
CA SER A 88 3.99 -5.14 -30.40
C SER A 88 5.29 -5.16 -29.58
N SER A 89 6.38 -4.63 -30.14
CA SER A 89 7.64 -4.52 -29.42
C SER A 89 7.55 -3.51 -28.26
N ILE A 90 6.90 -2.37 -28.49
CA ILE A 90 6.64 -1.38 -27.45
C ILE A 90 5.69 -1.94 -26.39
N GLN A 91 4.62 -2.63 -26.82
CA GLN A 91 3.69 -3.34 -25.94
C GLN A 91 4.42 -4.32 -25.01
N TYR A 92 5.29 -5.16 -25.57
CA TYR A 92 6.09 -6.10 -24.79
C TYR A 92 6.94 -5.39 -23.73
N PHE A 93 7.67 -4.36 -24.13
CA PHE A 93 8.51 -3.58 -23.22
C PHE A 93 7.70 -2.91 -22.10
N LEU A 94 6.56 -2.30 -22.42
CA LEU A 94 5.68 -1.67 -21.44
C LEU A 94 5.09 -2.71 -20.48
N THR A 95 4.61 -3.83 -21.01
CA THR A 95 4.05 -4.93 -20.22
C THR A 95 5.09 -5.51 -19.25
N ASP A 96 6.32 -5.74 -19.71
CA ASP A 96 7.40 -6.25 -18.86
C ASP A 96 7.79 -5.24 -17.77
N SER A 97 7.87 -3.96 -18.13
CA SER A 97 8.14 -2.87 -17.17
C SER A 97 7.05 -2.75 -16.10
N LEU A 98 5.78 -2.88 -16.46
CA LEU A 98 4.66 -2.89 -15.52
C LEU A 98 4.74 -4.11 -14.58
N LYS A 99 4.97 -5.30 -15.12
CA LYS A 99 5.16 -6.52 -14.34
C LYS A 99 6.36 -6.45 -13.39
N ALA A 100 7.47 -5.87 -13.82
CA ALA A 100 8.63 -5.65 -12.98
C ALA A 100 8.31 -4.71 -11.81
N LYS A 101 7.56 -3.63 -12.08
CA LYS A 101 7.10 -2.69 -11.05
C LYS A 101 6.16 -3.36 -10.03
N GLU A 102 5.20 -4.16 -10.51
CA GLU A 102 4.27 -4.92 -9.64
C GLU A 102 5.03 -5.95 -8.78
N ARG A 103 5.94 -6.72 -9.39
CA ARG A 103 6.79 -7.68 -8.65
C ARG A 103 7.63 -6.98 -7.59
N LYS A 104 8.24 -5.84 -7.92
CA LYS A 104 9.02 -5.05 -6.96
C LYS A 104 8.14 -4.55 -5.81
N ALA A 105 6.96 -4.00 -6.09
CA ALA A 105 6.01 -3.55 -5.07
C ALA A 105 5.56 -4.71 -4.17
N ARG A 106 5.26 -5.89 -4.75
CA ARG A 106 4.89 -7.10 -4.01
C ARG A 106 6.03 -7.59 -3.11
N LEU A 107 7.26 -7.65 -3.63
CA LEU A 107 8.43 -8.02 -2.85
C LEU A 107 8.69 -7.04 -1.70
N GLN A 108 8.55 -5.73 -1.94
CA GLN A 108 8.64 -4.71 -0.90
C GLN A 108 7.55 -4.88 0.15
N TYR A 109 6.30 -5.11 -0.27
CA TYR A 109 5.20 -5.37 0.66
C TYR A 109 5.50 -6.57 1.56
N MET A 110 5.89 -7.71 0.98
CA MET A 110 6.25 -8.92 1.74
C MET A 110 7.48 -8.71 2.63
N SER A 111 8.44 -7.88 2.20
CA SER A 111 9.65 -7.57 2.97
C SER A 111 9.39 -6.64 4.16
N TYR A 112 8.30 -5.84 4.14
CA TYR A 112 8.04 -4.81 5.15
C TYR A 112 6.79 -5.05 6.01
N ARG A 113 6.03 -6.11 5.77
CA ARG A 113 4.87 -6.47 6.59
C ARG A 113 5.15 -7.71 7.44
N ASP A 114 4.59 -7.71 8.64
CA ASP A 114 4.58 -8.88 9.54
C ASP A 114 3.48 -9.84 9.08
N MET A 115 3.84 -11.10 8.86
CA MET A 115 2.94 -12.11 8.28
C MET A 115 1.77 -12.47 9.19
N LEU A 116 1.92 -12.33 10.51
CA LEU A 116 0.86 -12.65 11.48
C LEU A 116 -0.12 -11.50 11.64
N THR A 117 0.38 -10.26 11.65
CA THR A 117 -0.41 -9.08 12.04
C THR A 117 -0.72 -8.14 10.90
N THR A 118 -0.02 -8.23 9.77
CA THR A 118 -0.04 -7.29 8.64
C THR A 118 0.42 -5.86 8.96
N LEU A 119 0.84 -5.58 10.19
CA LEU A 119 1.55 -4.35 10.56
C LEU A 119 2.88 -4.26 9.82
N TYR A 120 3.50 -3.09 9.82
CA TYR A 120 4.90 -3.03 9.41
C TYR A 120 5.77 -3.89 10.33
N ASN A 121 6.74 -4.60 9.74
CA ASN A 121 7.67 -5.44 10.47
C ASN A 121 8.90 -4.67 10.95
N ARG A 122 9.78 -5.37 11.65
CA ARG A 122 11.05 -4.84 12.17
C ARG A 122 11.94 -4.25 11.06
N ASN A 123 11.96 -4.84 9.86
CA ASN A 123 12.77 -4.31 8.76
C ASN A 123 12.32 -2.92 8.34
N ARG A 124 11.00 -2.70 8.24
CA ARG A 124 10.44 -1.39 7.93
C ARG A 124 10.72 -0.37 9.05
N TYR A 125 10.60 -0.80 10.31
CA TYR A 125 10.96 0.02 11.46
C TYR A 125 12.41 0.50 11.38
N ILE A 126 13.38 -0.41 11.17
CA ILE A 126 14.80 -0.07 11.01
C ILE A 126 15.02 0.89 9.84
N GLN A 127 14.36 0.66 8.71
CA GLN A 127 14.46 1.55 7.55
C GLN A 127 13.99 2.97 7.86
N VAL A 128 12.91 3.12 8.64
CA VAL A 128 12.43 4.45 9.09
C VAL A 128 13.46 5.12 9.98
N LEU A 129 14.05 4.39 10.93
CA LEU A 129 15.10 4.93 11.80
C LEU A 129 16.32 5.40 10.99
N GLU A 130 16.83 4.56 10.09
CA GLU A 130 17.96 4.92 9.24
C GLU A 130 17.66 6.13 8.35
N GLY A 131 16.45 6.20 7.80
CA GLY A 131 16.00 7.33 6.97
C GLY A 131 15.86 8.64 7.75
N MET A 132 15.66 8.58 9.08
CA MET A 132 15.55 9.73 9.98
C MET A 132 16.83 10.04 10.75
N LYS A 133 17.88 9.25 10.58
CA LYS A 133 19.16 9.46 11.23
C LYS A 133 19.72 10.84 10.91
N ALA A 134 20.12 11.56 11.95
CA ALA A 134 20.61 12.94 11.87
C ALA A 134 19.61 13.96 11.27
N LYS A 135 18.32 13.62 11.18
CA LYS A 135 17.27 14.57 10.78
C LYS A 135 16.49 15.05 12.00
N THR A 136 16.15 16.33 11.98
CA THR A 136 15.20 16.88 12.95
C THR A 136 13.80 16.39 12.61
N VAL A 137 13.11 15.80 13.60
CA VAL A 137 11.71 15.44 13.50
C VAL A 137 10.85 16.53 14.12
N ILE A 138 9.72 16.84 13.52
CA ILE A 138 8.82 17.90 13.94
C ILE A 138 7.46 17.26 14.25
N LYS A 139 6.79 17.77 15.31
CA LYS A 139 5.47 17.30 15.76
C LYS A 139 5.36 15.78 15.75
N THR A 140 6.33 15.14 16.39
CA THR A 140 6.46 13.68 16.29
C THR A 140 6.04 13.02 17.59
N GLY A 141 5.15 12.03 17.45
CA GLY A 141 4.73 11.14 18.52
C GLY A 141 5.27 9.73 18.32
N VAL A 142 5.79 9.13 19.39
CA VAL A 142 6.19 7.73 19.44
C VAL A 142 5.54 7.02 20.62
N ALA A 143 5.14 5.77 20.45
CA ALA A 143 4.67 4.93 21.54
C ALA A 143 5.26 3.53 21.42
N TYR A 144 5.73 2.99 22.54
CA TYR A 144 6.09 1.60 22.72
C TYR A 144 4.96 0.87 23.43
N ILE A 145 4.58 -0.32 22.96
CA ILE A 145 3.45 -1.07 23.47
C ILE A 145 3.87 -2.54 23.56
N ASP A 146 3.62 -3.16 24.69
CA ASP A 146 3.95 -4.57 24.95
C ASP A 146 2.76 -5.30 25.56
N ILE A 147 2.49 -6.52 25.12
CA ILE A 147 1.38 -7.35 25.62
C ILE A 147 1.76 -8.00 26.95
N ASN A 148 1.04 -7.68 28.02
CA ASN A 148 1.27 -8.27 29.32
C ASN A 148 0.83 -9.73 29.37
N GLY A 149 1.67 -10.60 29.91
CA GLY A 149 1.33 -12.00 30.21
C GLY A 149 1.18 -12.89 28.98
N LEU A 150 1.72 -12.53 27.80
CA LEU A 150 1.66 -13.36 26.59
C LEU A 150 2.25 -14.75 26.82
N LYS A 151 3.39 -14.85 27.50
CA LYS A 151 4.02 -16.12 27.84
C LYS A 151 3.09 -17.02 28.64
N ARG A 152 2.43 -16.48 29.66
CA ARG A 152 1.46 -17.23 30.48
C ARG A 152 0.27 -17.76 29.64
N VAL A 153 -0.20 -16.97 28.69
CA VAL A 153 -1.28 -17.40 27.78
C VAL A 153 -0.79 -18.52 26.88
N ASN A 154 0.43 -18.43 26.36
CA ASN A 154 1.05 -19.49 25.55
C ASN A 154 1.22 -20.79 26.36
N ASP A 155 1.71 -20.70 27.57
CA ASP A 155 1.97 -21.84 28.44
C ASP A 155 0.68 -22.55 28.88
N LEU A 156 -0.42 -21.78 29.11
CA LEU A 156 -1.71 -22.33 29.56
C LEU A 156 -2.63 -22.79 28.42
N TYR A 157 -2.60 -22.09 27.27
CA TYR A 157 -3.61 -22.25 26.21
C TYR A 157 -3.00 -22.51 24.83
N GLY A 158 -1.66 -22.64 24.75
CA GLY A 158 -0.93 -22.88 23.51
C GLY A 158 -0.67 -21.64 22.67
N HIS A 159 0.25 -21.75 21.72
CA HIS A 159 0.71 -20.63 20.88
C HIS A 159 -0.41 -19.98 20.05
N GLU A 160 -1.40 -20.74 19.60
CA GLU A 160 -2.54 -20.19 18.88
C GLU A 160 -3.35 -19.15 19.70
N ALA A 161 -3.42 -19.35 21.04
CA ALA A 161 -4.07 -18.40 21.93
C ALA A 161 -3.26 -17.10 22.04
N GLY A 162 -1.94 -17.21 22.13
CA GLY A 162 -1.05 -16.04 22.09
C GLY A 162 -1.09 -15.31 20.75
N ASP A 163 -1.10 -16.04 19.64
CA ASP A 163 -1.23 -15.43 18.31
C ASP A 163 -2.55 -14.64 18.18
N ARG A 164 -3.65 -15.13 18.75
CA ARG A 164 -4.92 -14.38 18.80
C ARG A 164 -4.80 -13.07 19.58
N LEU A 165 -4.05 -13.04 20.69
CA LEU A 165 -3.80 -11.78 21.42
C LEU A 165 -3.00 -10.80 20.56
N ILE A 166 -1.93 -11.27 19.93
CA ILE A 166 -1.09 -10.48 19.03
C ILE A 166 -1.91 -9.89 17.88
N ILE A 167 -2.68 -10.74 17.18
CA ILE A 167 -3.54 -10.32 16.06
C ILE A 167 -4.58 -9.29 16.50
N ASN A 168 -5.23 -9.50 17.65
CA ASN A 168 -6.27 -8.60 18.14
C ASN A 168 -5.71 -7.25 18.58
N THR A 169 -4.50 -7.23 19.17
CA THR A 169 -3.75 -6.01 19.48
C THR A 169 -3.41 -5.25 18.21
N ALA A 170 -2.85 -5.94 17.22
CA ALA A 170 -2.51 -5.34 15.93
C ALA A 170 -3.75 -4.77 15.19
N ARG A 171 -4.89 -5.47 15.22
CA ARG A 171 -6.15 -4.99 14.61
C ARG A 171 -6.64 -3.67 15.22
N SER A 172 -6.45 -3.47 16.53
CA SER A 172 -6.76 -2.20 17.17
C SER A 172 -5.89 -1.06 16.67
N MET A 173 -4.60 -1.33 16.40
CA MET A 173 -3.67 -0.35 15.84
C MET A 173 -3.98 -0.05 14.37
N LEU A 174 -4.23 -1.09 13.56
CA LEU A 174 -4.57 -0.96 12.14
C LEU A 174 -5.83 -0.13 11.90
N ALA A 175 -6.82 -0.26 12.76
CA ALA A 175 -8.06 0.50 12.63
C ALA A 175 -7.89 2.02 12.81
N ILE A 176 -6.85 2.45 13.55
CA ILE A 176 -6.66 3.85 13.96
C ILE A 176 -5.43 4.48 13.29
N LEU A 177 -4.32 3.72 13.18
CA LEU A 177 -3.03 4.16 12.67
C LEU A 177 -2.40 3.11 11.75
N PRO A 178 -3.01 2.77 10.59
CA PRO A 178 -2.59 1.64 9.75
C PRO A 178 -1.17 1.78 9.17
N GLU A 179 -0.73 3.02 8.91
CA GLU A 179 0.57 3.31 8.27
C GLU A 179 1.65 3.76 9.27
N ASN A 180 1.33 3.71 10.58
CA ASN A 180 2.22 4.22 11.63
C ASN A 180 2.55 3.16 12.69
N ALA A 181 2.07 1.92 12.50
CA ALA A 181 2.21 0.85 13.47
C ALA A 181 3.17 -0.24 12.99
N TYR A 182 4.08 -0.64 13.87
CA TYR A 182 5.15 -1.59 13.62
C TYR A 182 5.11 -2.70 14.66
N ARG A 183 5.33 -3.96 14.25
CA ARG A 183 5.66 -5.06 15.16
C ARG A 183 7.17 -5.27 15.11
N VAL A 184 7.83 -5.03 16.24
CA VAL A 184 9.30 -5.04 16.34
C VAL A 184 9.85 -6.27 17.07
N GLY A 185 9.00 -6.92 17.85
CA GLY A 185 9.31 -8.14 18.61
C GLY A 185 8.12 -9.11 18.63
N GLY A 186 8.18 -10.13 19.47
CA GLY A 186 7.11 -11.13 19.63
C GLY A 186 5.79 -10.49 20.08
N ASP A 187 5.84 -9.75 21.19
CA ASP A 187 4.75 -9.05 21.88
C ASP A 187 4.91 -7.53 21.85
N GLU A 188 5.94 -7.02 21.16
CA GLU A 188 6.33 -5.61 21.15
C GLU A 188 5.88 -4.91 19.87
N PHE A 189 5.24 -3.76 20.05
CA PHE A 189 4.76 -2.91 18.98
C PHE A 189 5.25 -1.46 19.18
N VAL A 190 5.41 -0.76 18.07
CA VAL A 190 5.81 0.65 18.08
C VAL A 190 4.87 1.44 17.20
N LEU A 191 4.50 2.63 17.65
CA LEU A 191 3.82 3.64 16.83
C LEU A 191 4.81 4.79 16.59
N ILE A 192 4.90 5.26 15.34
CA ILE A 192 5.69 6.44 14.96
C ILE A 192 4.81 7.30 14.06
N CYS A 193 4.48 8.49 14.54
CA CYS A 193 3.65 9.45 13.83
C CYS A 193 4.41 10.76 13.65
N PHE A 194 4.68 11.14 12.41
CA PHE A 194 5.28 12.41 12.04
C PHE A 194 4.19 13.43 11.72
N ASP A 195 4.51 14.71 11.86
CA ASP A 195 3.64 15.86 11.56
C ASP A 195 2.24 15.77 12.19
N MET A 196 2.18 15.28 13.44
CA MET A 196 0.94 15.08 14.18
C MET A 196 0.95 15.85 15.50
N ASP A 197 -0.07 16.67 15.74
CA ASP A 197 -0.22 17.43 16.98
C ASP A 197 -0.35 16.50 18.19
N GLU A 198 0.22 16.92 19.34
CA GLU A 198 0.27 16.13 20.56
C GLU A 198 -1.10 15.62 21.02
N LYS A 199 -2.10 16.50 21.02
CA LYS A 199 -3.46 16.15 21.47
C LYS A 199 -4.06 15.05 20.60
N ILE A 200 -3.86 15.13 19.26
CA ILE A 200 -4.34 14.15 18.30
C ILE A 200 -3.61 12.82 18.50
N PHE A 201 -2.27 12.86 18.61
CA PHE A 201 -1.47 11.65 18.81
C PHE A 201 -1.86 10.93 20.11
N ARG A 202 -1.91 11.65 21.24
CA ARG A 202 -2.28 11.06 22.53
C ARG A 202 -3.72 10.52 22.55
N SER A 203 -4.67 11.18 21.86
CA SER A 203 -6.01 10.67 21.70
C SER A 203 -6.03 9.35 20.93
N LYS A 204 -5.34 9.28 19.78
CA LYS A 204 -5.25 8.04 18.99
C LYS A 204 -4.60 6.89 19.76
N VAL A 205 -3.54 7.14 20.52
CA VAL A 205 -2.93 6.12 21.38
C VAL A 205 -3.92 5.65 22.46
N ARG A 206 -4.67 6.54 23.09
CA ARG A 206 -5.71 6.18 24.05
C ARG A 206 -6.80 5.31 23.40
N ASP A 207 -7.32 5.73 22.25
CA ASP A 207 -8.35 4.99 21.53
C ASP A 207 -7.88 3.57 21.17
N ILE A 208 -6.59 3.41 20.82
CA ILE A 208 -5.96 2.10 20.59
C ILE A 208 -5.96 1.29 21.89
N CYS A 209 -5.52 1.86 23.01
CA CYS A 209 -5.48 1.18 24.31
C CYS A 209 -6.86 0.77 24.76
N ASP A 210 -7.87 1.62 24.60
CA ASP A 210 -9.27 1.34 24.95
C ASP A 210 -9.84 0.21 24.07
N SER A 211 -9.52 0.22 22.76
CA SER A 211 -9.89 -0.86 21.85
C SER A 211 -9.25 -2.20 22.20
N ILE A 212 -8.00 -2.19 22.70
CA ILE A 212 -7.28 -3.38 23.17
C ILE A 212 -7.91 -3.87 24.48
N ALA A 213 -8.16 -2.98 25.44
CA ALA A 213 -8.77 -3.29 26.73
C ALA A 213 -10.20 -3.87 26.57
N ALA A 214 -11.00 -3.35 25.62
CA ALA A 214 -12.32 -3.87 25.30
C ALA A 214 -12.28 -5.36 24.86
N LYS A 215 -11.16 -5.82 24.31
CA LYS A 215 -10.90 -7.22 23.96
C LYS A 215 -10.32 -8.04 25.12
N ARG A 216 -10.28 -7.48 26.35
CA ARG A 216 -9.70 -8.06 27.56
C ARG A 216 -8.21 -8.39 27.43
N ILE A 217 -7.49 -7.63 26.65
CA ILE A 217 -6.04 -7.71 26.50
C ILE A 217 -5.42 -6.60 27.35
N SER A 218 -4.41 -6.95 28.14
CA SER A 218 -3.62 -5.98 28.93
C SER A 218 -2.34 -5.66 28.18
N VAL A 219 -2.01 -4.39 28.08
CA VAL A 219 -0.76 -3.90 27.50
C VAL A 219 -0.08 -2.90 28.43
N SER A 220 1.24 -2.80 28.36
CA SER A 220 2.03 -1.74 28.95
C SER A 220 2.45 -0.76 27.86
N VAL A 221 2.36 0.54 28.12
CA VAL A 221 2.49 1.57 27.07
C VAL A 221 3.38 2.72 27.56
N GLY A 222 4.40 3.05 26.78
CA GLY A 222 5.19 4.27 26.97
C GLY A 222 4.97 5.24 25.82
N VAL A 223 4.68 6.50 26.11
CA VAL A 223 4.31 7.52 25.11
C VAL A 223 5.18 8.75 25.26
N VAL A 224 5.81 9.15 24.17
CA VAL A 224 6.61 10.37 24.06
C VAL A 224 6.11 11.19 22.87
N TRP A 225 6.02 12.49 23.03
CA TRP A 225 5.75 13.43 21.96
C TRP A 225 6.67 14.64 22.08
N GLU A 226 7.19 15.12 20.98
CA GLU A 226 8.04 16.31 20.93
C GLU A 226 7.65 17.20 19.74
N GLU A 227 7.63 18.51 19.97
CA GLU A 227 7.41 19.53 18.93
C GLU A 227 8.56 19.53 17.91
N SER A 228 9.79 19.36 18.40
CA SER A 228 10.98 19.22 17.57
C SER A 228 12.01 18.37 18.32
N SER A 229 12.58 17.38 17.67
CA SER A 229 13.67 16.56 18.22
C SER A 229 14.73 16.33 17.15
N SER A 230 15.99 16.38 17.56
CA SER A 230 17.13 16.06 16.68
C SER A 230 17.36 14.57 16.50
N GLU A 231 16.76 13.73 17.35
CA GLU A 231 17.01 12.29 17.40
C GLU A 231 15.73 11.48 17.68
N LEU A 232 15.17 10.87 16.65
CA LEU A 232 14.03 9.94 16.77
C LEU A 232 14.37 8.75 17.70
N GLU A 233 15.60 8.24 17.63
CA GLU A 233 16.05 7.11 18.46
C GLU A 233 16.00 7.43 19.96
N THR A 234 16.30 8.67 20.35
CA THR A 234 16.21 9.11 21.75
C THR A 234 14.76 9.16 22.24
N MET A 235 13.82 9.61 21.40
CA MET A 235 12.39 9.57 21.72
C MET A 235 11.90 8.13 21.92
N LEU A 236 12.29 7.23 21.02
CA LEU A 236 11.91 5.80 21.10
C LEU A 236 12.47 5.13 22.34
N ARG A 237 13.72 5.39 22.71
CA ARG A 237 14.33 4.87 23.95
C ARG A 237 13.56 5.34 25.18
N ARG A 238 13.20 6.62 25.25
CA ARG A 238 12.39 7.16 26.35
C ARG A 238 10.99 6.53 26.39
N ALA A 239 10.38 6.27 25.25
CA ALA A 239 9.10 5.57 25.20
C ALA A 239 9.22 4.13 25.68
N ASP A 240 10.29 3.43 25.32
CA ASP A 240 10.59 2.08 25.81
C ASP A 240 10.80 2.05 27.33
N ASP A 241 11.59 2.98 27.87
CA ASP A 241 11.80 3.11 29.31
C ASP A 241 10.48 3.33 30.09
N LEU A 242 9.58 4.15 29.55
CA LEU A 242 8.25 4.40 30.13
C LEU A 242 7.37 3.15 30.08
N MET A 243 7.35 2.43 28.97
CA MET A 243 6.63 1.17 28.79
C MET A 243 7.16 0.11 29.77
N TYR A 244 8.47 -0.02 29.89
CA TYR A 244 9.08 -0.96 30.83
C TYR A 244 8.75 -0.64 32.30
N ALA A 245 8.72 0.63 32.67
CA ALA A 245 8.31 1.06 34.00
C ALA A 245 6.84 0.70 34.29
N GLU A 246 5.95 0.82 33.31
CA GLU A 246 4.56 0.41 33.42
C GLU A 246 4.44 -1.11 33.52
N LYS A 247 5.18 -1.85 32.70
CA LYS A 247 5.25 -3.32 32.70
C LYS A 247 5.70 -3.86 34.06
N LYS A 248 6.70 -3.24 34.68
CA LYS A 248 7.16 -3.59 36.03
C LYS A 248 6.05 -3.43 37.07
N LYS A 249 5.33 -2.32 37.08
CA LYS A 249 4.18 -2.10 37.98
C LYS A 249 3.06 -3.12 37.77
N TYR A 250 2.82 -3.51 36.51
CA TYR A 250 1.84 -4.55 36.22
C TYR A 250 2.21 -5.88 36.89
N TYR A 251 3.46 -6.33 36.78
CA TYR A 251 3.91 -7.58 37.40
C TYR A 251 4.03 -7.52 38.92
N GLU A 252 4.37 -6.37 39.49
CA GLU A 252 4.34 -6.15 40.95
C GLU A 252 2.92 -6.36 41.51
N LYS A 253 1.89 -5.93 40.75
CA LYS A 253 0.49 -6.06 41.15
C LYS A 253 -0.12 -7.44 40.90
N HIS A 254 0.29 -8.12 39.83
CA HIS A 254 -0.35 -9.35 39.38
C HIS A 254 0.51 -10.63 39.57
N GLY A 255 1.68 -10.46 40.19
CA GLY A 255 2.66 -11.52 40.38
C GLY A 255 3.54 -11.73 39.14
N THR A 256 4.81 -11.99 39.36
CA THR A 256 5.72 -12.52 38.32
C THR A 256 5.35 -13.94 38.02
N MET A 257 5.46 -14.33 36.76
CA MET A 257 5.45 -15.74 36.37
C MET A 257 6.64 -16.48 36.93
#